data_c386c3f012b1401c1e7c5e4d04a34ba3
#
_entry.id   c386c3f012b1401c1e7c5e4d04a34ba3
#
_cell.length_a   1.000
_cell.length_b   1.000
_cell.length_c   1.000
_cell.angle_alpha   90.00
_cell.angle_beta   90.00
_cell.angle_gamma   90.00
#
_symmetry.space_group_name_H-M   'P 1'
#
loop_
_entity.id
_entity.type
_entity.pdbx_description
1 polymer ?
#
loop_
_entity_poly.entity_id
_entity_poly.type
_entity_poly.pdbx_seq_one_letter_code
_entity_poly.pdbx_strand_id
1 'polypeptide(L)'
;MAEEATTGLASSLIGTVLSGRYRLESKLGSGGMSTVFLARDETLERSVAIKVMHREMSDQPDQIERFRREARTVAQLSHPNVVAVIDAGEDGGYPYIVLEYVEGETLKQRIDRLGRLPVDEAVAYAIEIGRGLAAAHGRRMVHRDVKPQNVLIDTEGRAKVTDFGIARSLESDGLTKTGRVLGTTDYVAPEQAMGHSVDSRSDVYSLGVLLYEMLTGEVPFRAETVVGVAMKHVNEDMPDVQQRRPEISSALAAVIERATSKDPKKRYDDMMAFLVDLEGALEVEVARSGASYGEATNVLDAVPSGRRLLTARRVSAAGIVLVLAGVTAALLIAALTGGGGKQTPNAVASGTEIPLQSAQAFDPDGDNEEHSDEATLAIDADPNTGWTTETYTSSPVMSDAAGKPGVGLVVSTKEPVTARTMTVEAASGGWDGRIYASPTPPTVVESTGEPVGQPIGTVIAANADQTIQLSATKARYFLIWITKVSPTFNDGYSLESDNVTLNT
;
A
#
# COMPACT_ATOMS: atom_id res chain seq x y z
N MET A 1 -4.13 17.48 -39.41
CA MET A 1 -5.50 17.06 -39.80
C MET A 1 -6.25 16.31 -38.69
N ALA A 2 -5.67 15.28 -38.03
CA ALA A 2 -6.35 14.60 -36.89
C ALA A 2 -6.50 15.50 -35.64
N GLU A 3 -5.51 16.30 -35.38
CA GLU A 3 -5.47 17.24 -34.23
C GLU A 3 -6.45 18.43 -34.38
N GLU A 4 -6.63 18.92 -35.61
CA GLU A 4 -7.61 19.97 -35.93
C GLU A 4 -9.06 19.46 -35.87
N ALA A 5 -9.34 18.22 -36.28
CA ALA A 5 -10.65 17.60 -36.16
C ALA A 5 -11.06 17.37 -34.70
N THR A 6 -10.12 16.97 -33.85
CA THR A 6 -10.33 16.77 -32.41
C THR A 6 -10.56 18.09 -31.66
N THR A 7 -9.91 19.17 -32.10
CA THR A 7 -10.10 20.53 -31.53
C THR A 7 -11.47 21.09 -31.88
N GLY A 8 -11.98 20.85 -33.09
CA GLY A 8 -13.32 21.27 -33.54
C GLY A 8 -14.45 20.59 -32.76
N LEU A 9 -14.35 19.29 -32.51
CA LEU A 9 -15.36 18.51 -31.77
C LEU A 9 -15.41 18.90 -30.28
N ALA A 10 -14.25 19.06 -29.66
CA ALA A 10 -14.16 19.46 -28.26
C ALA A 10 -14.78 20.84 -28.02
N SER A 11 -14.58 21.78 -28.94
CA SER A 11 -15.18 23.13 -28.85
C SER A 11 -16.72 23.11 -29.03
N SER A 12 -17.25 22.15 -29.76
CA SER A 12 -18.71 22.04 -30.00
C SER A 12 -19.47 21.46 -28.80
N LEU A 13 -18.80 20.75 -27.90
CA LEU A 13 -19.43 20.15 -26.71
C LEU A 13 -19.44 21.07 -25.49
N ILE A 14 -18.58 22.09 -25.44
CA ILE A 14 -18.56 23.05 -24.33
C ILE A 14 -19.89 23.81 -24.29
N GLY A 15 -20.48 23.91 -23.09
CA GLY A 15 -21.79 24.50 -22.84
C GLY A 15 -22.96 23.51 -22.98
N THR A 16 -22.75 22.29 -23.52
CA THR A 16 -23.82 21.25 -23.56
C THR A 16 -24.06 20.66 -22.19
N VAL A 17 -25.26 20.16 -21.96
CA VAL A 17 -25.66 19.48 -20.72
C VAL A 17 -25.90 18.01 -21.04
N LEU A 18 -25.01 17.13 -20.58
CA LEU A 18 -25.14 15.68 -20.76
C LEU A 18 -26.20 15.13 -19.81
N SER A 19 -27.09 14.30 -20.32
CA SER A 19 -28.19 13.61 -19.59
C SER A 19 -29.00 14.58 -18.70
N GLY A 20 -29.13 15.85 -19.11
CA GLY A 20 -29.86 16.88 -18.37
C GLY A 20 -29.25 17.23 -16.98
N ARG A 21 -28.02 16.83 -16.71
CA ARG A 21 -27.38 16.97 -15.40
C ARG A 21 -25.99 17.56 -15.42
N TYR A 22 -25.15 17.19 -16.36
CA TYR A 22 -23.73 17.55 -16.37
C TYR A 22 -23.42 18.60 -17.41
N ARG A 23 -23.24 19.87 -17.04
CA ARG A 23 -22.85 20.96 -17.94
C ARG A 23 -21.36 20.97 -18.18
N LEU A 24 -20.93 20.76 -19.43
CA LEU A 24 -19.52 20.83 -19.82
C LEU A 24 -19.05 22.29 -19.86
N GLU A 25 -18.02 22.65 -19.07
CA GLU A 25 -17.55 24.02 -18.90
C GLU A 25 -16.27 24.31 -19.68
N SER A 26 -15.27 23.46 -19.55
CA SER A 26 -13.98 23.63 -20.23
C SER A 26 -13.29 22.30 -20.50
N LYS A 27 -12.34 22.27 -21.45
CA LYS A 27 -11.51 21.11 -21.74
C LYS A 27 -10.35 21.03 -20.74
N LEU A 28 -10.19 19.90 -20.06
CA LEU A 28 -9.05 19.60 -19.19
C LEU A 28 -7.91 18.88 -19.96
N GLY A 29 -8.26 17.97 -20.86
CA GLY A 29 -7.29 17.23 -21.64
C GLY A 29 -7.90 16.48 -22.81
N SER A 30 -7.08 15.98 -23.73
CA SER A 30 -7.50 15.16 -24.87
C SER A 30 -6.49 14.05 -25.10
N GLY A 31 -7.00 12.84 -25.33
CA GLY A 31 -6.22 11.68 -25.75
C GLY A 31 -6.70 11.12 -27.07
N GLY A 32 -6.14 10.02 -27.53
CA GLY A 32 -6.49 9.39 -28.80
C GLY A 32 -7.92 8.89 -28.91
N MET A 33 -8.56 8.55 -27.78
CA MET A 33 -9.89 7.89 -27.75
C MET A 33 -10.97 8.74 -27.06
N SER A 34 -10.57 9.74 -26.27
CA SER A 34 -11.48 10.51 -25.43
C SER A 34 -10.96 11.91 -25.15
N THR A 35 -11.89 12.79 -24.79
CA THR A 35 -11.59 14.12 -24.26
C THR A 35 -12.14 14.22 -22.85
N VAL A 36 -11.36 14.81 -21.94
CA VAL A 36 -11.77 15.09 -20.56
C VAL A 36 -12.17 16.53 -20.42
N PHE A 37 -13.34 16.78 -19.84
CA PHE A 37 -13.88 18.10 -19.59
C PHE A 37 -14.05 18.35 -18.09
N LEU A 38 -13.82 19.58 -17.64
CA LEU A 38 -14.40 20.09 -16.42
C LEU A 38 -15.90 20.29 -16.68
N ALA A 39 -16.72 19.83 -15.74
CA ALA A 39 -18.16 19.98 -15.83
C ALA A 39 -18.78 20.30 -14.48
N ARG A 40 -19.95 20.91 -14.50
CA ARG A 40 -20.80 21.15 -13.34
C ARG A 40 -21.89 20.10 -13.24
N ASP A 41 -21.95 19.34 -12.14
CA ASP A 41 -23.11 18.55 -11.77
C ASP A 41 -24.19 19.51 -11.25
N GLU A 42 -25.18 19.82 -12.09
CA GLU A 42 -26.25 20.80 -11.77
C GLU A 42 -27.19 20.29 -10.65
N THR A 43 -27.25 18.99 -10.42
CA THR A 43 -28.07 18.38 -9.36
C THR A 43 -27.41 18.48 -7.99
N LEU A 44 -26.09 18.22 -7.91
CA LEU A 44 -25.34 18.22 -6.65
C LEU A 44 -24.50 19.51 -6.46
N GLU A 45 -24.57 20.44 -7.41
CA GLU A 45 -23.88 21.74 -7.41
C GLU A 45 -22.37 21.64 -7.16
N ARG A 46 -21.71 20.61 -7.73
CA ARG A 46 -20.28 20.38 -7.58
C ARG A 46 -19.57 20.26 -8.93
N SER A 47 -18.26 20.51 -8.94
CA SER A 47 -17.40 20.25 -10.08
C SER A 47 -17.11 18.75 -10.21
N VAL A 48 -17.08 18.26 -11.44
CA VAL A 48 -16.73 16.88 -11.81
C VAL A 48 -15.85 16.90 -13.05
N ALA A 49 -15.07 15.84 -13.27
CA ALA A 49 -14.36 15.63 -14.51
C ALA A 49 -15.15 14.63 -15.36
N ILE A 50 -15.37 14.92 -16.63
CA ILE A 50 -16.14 14.04 -17.52
C ILE A 50 -15.26 13.62 -18.69
N LYS A 51 -15.01 12.32 -18.80
CA LYS A 51 -14.30 11.68 -19.89
C LYS A 51 -15.30 11.24 -20.95
N VAL A 52 -15.32 11.92 -22.09
CA VAL A 52 -16.23 11.67 -23.21
C VAL A 52 -15.50 10.93 -24.30
N MET A 53 -16.03 9.77 -24.74
CA MET A 53 -15.46 8.99 -25.82
C MET A 53 -15.68 9.69 -27.18
N HIS A 54 -14.69 9.64 -28.08
CA HIS A 54 -14.79 10.17 -29.42
C HIS A 54 -15.77 9.36 -30.24
N ARG A 55 -16.54 10.03 -31.14
CA ARG A 55 -17.60 9.43 -31.93
C ARG A 55 -17.11 8.32 -32.86
N GLU A 56 -15.91 8.48 -33.42
CA GLU A 56 -15.26 7.49 -34.29
C GLU A 56 -15.02 6.15 -33.59
N MET A 57 -14.87 6.17 -32.26
CA MET A 57 -14.73 4.99 -31.40
C MET A 57 -16.09 4.45 -30.95
N SER A 58 -17.12 5.31 -30.87
CA SER A 58 -18.49 4.92 -30.48
C SER A 58 -19.24 4.16 -31.59
N ASP A 59 -18.73 4.14 -32.81
CA ASP A 59 -19.31 3.30 -33.90
C ASP A 59 -18.92 1.82 -33.81
N GLN A 60 -18.04 1.46 -32.82
CA GLN A 60 -17.61 0.08 -32.58
C GLN A 60 -18.22 -0.47 -31.26
N PRO A 61 -19.26 -1.34 -31.36
CA PRO A 61 -19.98 -1.85 -30.16
C PRO A 61 -19.08 -2.49 -29.13
N ASP A 62 -18.03 -3.22 -29.56
CA ASP A 62 -17.06 -3.86 -28.69
C ASP A 62 -16.26 -2.85 -27.86
N GLN A 63 -16.01 -1.66 -28.39
CA GLN A 63 -15.26 -0.60 -27.69
C GLN A 63 -16.13 0.08 -26.64
N ILE A 64 -17.40 0.32 -26.93
CA ILE A 64 -18.34 0.89 -25.96
C ILE A 64 -18.53 -0.08 -24.78
N GLU A 65 -18.73 -1.37 -25.06
CA GLU A 65 -18.94 -2.36 -23.99
C GLU A 65 -17.70 -2.49 -23.10
N ARG A 66 -16.49 -2.44 -23.67
CA ARG A 66 -15.24 -2.42 -22.92
C ARG A 66 -15.13 -1.16 -22.06
N PHE A 67 -15.37 0.02 -22.62
CA PHE A 67 -15.34 1.30 -21.90
C PHE A 67 -16.31 1.28 -20.70
N ARG A 68 -17.53 0.75 -20.89
CA ARG A 68 -18.52 0.59 -19.80
C ARG A 68 -18.09 -0.43 -18.76
N ARG A 69 -17.56 -1.57 -19.20
CA ARG A 69 -17.08 -2.62 -18.29
C ARG A 69 -15.94 -2.14 -17.41
N GLU A 70 -15.00 -1.43 -17.99
CA GLU A 70 -13.87 -0.84 -17.26
C GLU A 70 -14.33 0.22 -16.27
N ALA A 71 -15.24 1.12 -16.69
CA ALA A 71 -15.85 2.08 -15.78
C ALA A 71 -16.51 1.38 -14.57
N ARG A 72 -17.27 0.30 -14.79
CA ARG A 72 -17.90 -0.49 -13.71
C ARG A 72 -16.86 -1.13 -12.78
N THR A 73 -15.73 -1.58 -13.31
CA THR A 73 -14.68 -2.21 -12.51
C THR A 73 -13.96 -1.18 -11.66
N VAL A 74 -13.61 -0.02 -12.23
CA VAL A 74 -12.98 1.08 -11.47
C VAL A 74 -13.94 1.71 -10.46
N ALA A 75 -15.25 1.74 -10.75
CA ALA A 75 -16.27 2.26 -9.84
C ALA A 75 -16.37 1.47 -8.50
N GLN A 76 -15.89 0.23 -8.47
CA GLN A 76 -15.83 -0.56 -7.23
C GLN A 76 -14.60 -0.22 -6.37
N LEU A 77 -13.65 0.58 -6.90
CA LEU A 77 -12.44 0.96 -6.20
C LEU A 77 -12.64 2.30 -5.51
N SER A 78 -12.63 2.28 -4.18
CA SER A 78 -12.64 3.48 -3.34
C SER A 78 -11.34 3.53 -2.55
N HIS A 79 -10.48 4.51 -2.83
CA HIS A 79 -9.19 4.69 -2.17
C HIS A 79 -8.75 6.15 -2.26
N PRO A 80 -8.15 6.75 -1.22
CA PRO A 80 -7.73 8.15 -1.22
C PRO A 80 -6.77 8.50 -2.36
N ASN A 81 -5.91 7.57 -2.77
CA ASN A 81 -4.94 7.74 -3.86
C ASN A 81 -5.43 7.25 -5.23
N VAL A 82 -6.75 7.11 -5.42
CA VAL A 82 -7.37 6.77 -6.71
C VAL A 82 -8.49 7.75 -7.00
N VAL A 83 -8.55 8.24 -8.24
CA VAL A 83 -9.65 9.10 -8.69
C VAL A 83 -10.94 8.29 -8.75
N ALA A 84 -11.97 8.70 -8.00
CA ALA A 84 -13.22 7.98 -7.91
C ALA A 84 -14.05 8.10 -9.20
N VAL A 85 -14.66 7.01 -9.63
CA VAL A 85 -15.72 7.01 -10.65
C VAL A 85 -17.05 7.31 -9.94
N ILE A 86 -17.74 8.36 -10.37
CA ILE A 86 -18.99 8.81 -9.77
C ILE A 86 -20.20 8.27 -10.52
N ASP A 87 -20.13 8.26 -11.87
CA ASP A 87 -21.24 7.90 -12.73
C ASP A 87 -20.73 7.50 -14.12
N ALA A 88 -21.57 6.86 -14.92
CA ALA A 88 -21.29 6.61 -16.33
C ALA A 88 -22.60 6.62 -17.13
N GLY A 89 -22.57 7.17 -18.34
CA GLY A 89 -23.76 7.29 -19.17
C GLY A 89 -23.45 7.39 -20.66
N GLU A 90 -24.50 7.65 -21.42
CA GLU A 90 -24.43 7.96 -22.84
C GLU A 90 -25.46 9.04 -23.16
N ASP A 91 -25.08 10.04 -23.93
CA ASP A 91 -25.95 11.08 -24.41
C ASP A 91 -25.59 11.47 -25.85
N GLY A 92 -26.59 11.58 -26.72
CA GLY A 92 -26.40 11.94 -28.13
C GLY A 92 -25.46 11.01 -28.90
N GLY A 93 -25.28 9.74 -28.45
CA GLY A 93 -24.35 8.77 -29.02
C GLY A 93 -22.89 8.96 -28.53
N TYR A 94 -22.69 9.71 -27.44
CA TYR A 94 -21.41 9.91 -26.79
C TYR A 94 -21.40 9.17 -25.44
N PRO A 95 -20.72 8.01 -25.31
CA PRO A 95 -20.46 7.39 -24.02
C PRO A 95 -19.56 8.29 -23.19
N TYR A 96 -19.88 8.43 -21.90
CA TYR A 96 -19.08 9.23 -20.96
C TYR A 96 -18.94 8.55 -19.60
N ILE A 97 -17.86 8.92 -18.88
CA ILE A 97 -17.62 8.55 -17.48
C ILE A 97 -17.46 9.83 -16.69
N VAL A 98 -18.16 9.93 -15.56
CA VAL A 98 -18.05 11.01 -14.60
C VAL A 98 -17.09 10.62 -13.50
N LEU A 99 -16.08 11.41 -13.31
CA LEU A 99 -14.98 11.19 -12.36
C LEU A 99 -14.97 12.30 -11.31
N GLU A 100 -14.40 12.02 -10.17
CA GLU A 100 -13.98 13.04 -9.22
C GLU A 100 -13.14 14.12 -9.93
N TYR A 101 -13.47 15.38 -9.73
CA TYR A 101 -12.60 16.47 -10.16
C TYR A 101 -11.54 16.71 -9.10
N VAL A 102 -10.30 16.51 -9.47
CA VAL A 102 -9.13 16.81 -8.63
C VAL A 102 -8.58 18.17 -9.06
N GLU A 103 -8.74 19.15 -8.19
CA GLU A 103 -8.16 20.47 -8.40
C GLU A 103 -6.65 20.43 -8.15
N GLY A 104 -5.84 20.74 -9.17
CA GLY A 104 -4.39 20.68 -9.08
C GLY A 104 -3.71 20.53 -10.44
N GLU A 105 -2.59 19.85 -10.48
CA GLU A 105 -1.79 19.61 -11.69
C GLU A 105 -1.51 18.11 -11.90
N THR A 106 -1.16 17.70 -13.12
CA THR A 106 -0.62 16.34 -13.33
C THR A 106 0.80 16.27 -12.80
N LEU A 107 1.22 15.07 -12.37
CA LEU A 107 2.61 14.84 -11.97
C LEU A 107 3.59 15.15 -13.12
N LYS A 108 3.18 14.98 -14.39
CA LYS A 108 3.98 15.38 -15.54
C LYS A 108 4.22 16.89 -15.57
N GLN A 109 3.17 17.69 -15.39
CA GLN A 109 3.30 19.16 -15.33
C GLN A 109 4.22 19.60 -14.18
N ARG A 110 4.14 18.90 -13.03
CA ARG A 110 4.99 19.18 -11.88
C ARG A 110 6.46 18.86 -12.18
N ILE A 111 6.75 17.69 -12.80
CA ILE A 111 8.11 17.32 -13.23
C ILE A 111 8.64 18.34 -14.26
N ASP A 112 7.84 18.68 -15.29
CA ASP A 112 8.25 19.60 -16.34
C ASP A 112 8.54 21.02 -15.78
N ARG A 113 7.79 21.45 -14.78
CA ARG A 113 7.96 22.75 -14.13
C ARG A 113 9.16 22.82 -13.21
N LEU A 114 9.46 21.74 -12.47
CA LEU A 114 10.54 21.69 -11.48
C LEU A 114 11.85 21.11 -12.05
N GLY A 115 11.79 20.44 -13.19
CA GLY A 115 12.86 19.68 -13.79
C GLY A 115 13.07 18.32 -13.11
N ARG A 116 13.24 18.29 -11.80
CA ARG A 116 13.27 17.09 -10.93
C ARG A 116 12.68 17.42 -9.58
N LEU A 117 12.12 16.42 -8.91
CA LEU A 117 11.52 16.59 -7.59
C LEU A 117 12.56 16.47 -6.46
N PRO A 118 12.35 17.08 -5.29
CA PRO A 118 13.04 16.70 -4.05
C PRO A 118 12.96 15.19 -3.82
N VAL A 119 13.97 14.59 -3.19
CA VAL A 119 14.03 13.12 -3.05
C VAL A 119 12.90 12.59 -2.19
N ASP A 120 12.66 13.24 -1.06
CA ASP A 120 11.59 12.94 -0.12
C ASP A 120 10.21 13.05 -0.75
N GLU A 121 9.97 14.12 -1.53
CA GLU A 121 8.72 14.33 -2.26
C GLU A 121 8.51 13.26 -3.34
N ALA A 122 9.54 12.92 -4.12
CA ALA A 122 9.47 11.89 -5.15
C ALA A 122 9.13 10.51 -4.58
N VAL A 123 9.75 10.15 -3.45
CA VAL A 123 9.49 8.87 -2.77
C VAL A 123 8.10 8.87 -2.12
N ALA A 124 7.65 9.99 -1.51
CA ALA A 124 6.32 10.11 -0.95
C ALA A 124 5.23 9.91 -2.03
N TYR A 125 5.37 10.56 -3.19
CA TYR A 125 4.44 10.32 -4.31
C TYR A 125 4.48 8.88 -4.81
N ALA A 126 5.66 8.25 -4.90
CA ALA A 126 5.74 6.85 -5.30
C ALA A 126 5.01 5.93 -4.31
N ILE A 127 5.08 6.23 -3.00
CA ILE A 127 4.34 5.50 -1.95
C ILE A 127 2.82 5.69 -2.13
N GLU A 128 2.34 6.91 -2.31
CA GLU A 128 0.92 7.20 -2.49
C GLU A 128 0.36 6.55 -3.77
N ILE A 129 1.07 6.66 -4.90
CA ILE A 129 0.73 5.99 -6.16
C ILE A 129 0.68 4.47 -5.95
N GLY A 130 1.71 3.91 -5.31
CA GLY A 130 1.80 2.48 -5.02
C GLY A 130 0.65 1.99 -4.15
N ARG A 131 0.19 2.77 -3.16
CA ARG A 131 -0.98 2.43 -2.34
C ARG A 131 -2.27 2.37 -3.16
N GLY A 132 -2.48 3.33 -4.07
CA GLY A 132 -3.59 3.30 -5.02
C GLY A 132 -3.55 2.07 -5.94
N LEU A 133 -2.35 1.73 -6.46
CA LEU A 133 -2.16 0.53 -7.29
C LEU A 133 -2.35 -0.76 -6.49
N ALA A 134 -1.86 -0.85 -5.25
CA ALA A 134 -2.06 -2.01 -4.38
C ALA A 134 -3.56 -2.28 -4.11
N ALA A 135 -4.35 -1.22 -3.87
CA ALA A 135 -5.79 -1.34 -3.69
C ALA A 135 -6.49 -1.88 -4.96
N ALA A 136 -6.01 -1.51 -6.17
CA ALA A 136 -6.50 -2.05 -7.43
C ALA A 136 -6.08 -3.51 -7.63
N HIS A 137 -4.82 -3.85 -7.30
CA HIS A 137 -4.31 -5.21 -7.40
C HIS A 137 -5.06 -6.18 -6.49
N GLY A 138 -5.47 -5.76 -5.29
CA GLY A 138 -6.33 -6.53 -4.39
C GLY A 138 -7.68 -6.91 -5.01
N ARG A 139 -8.15 -6.16 -6.03
CA ARG A 139 -9.33 -6.46 -6.85
C ARG A 139 -9.00 -7.10 -8.20
N ARG A 140 -7.79 -7.65 -8.34
CA ARG A 140 -7.28 -8.27 -9.58
C ARG A 140 -7.28 -7.32 -10.79
N MET A 141 -7.15 -6.01 -10.53
CA MET A 141 -7.08 -4.97 -11.56
C MET A 141 -5.64 -4.50 -11.68
N VAL A 142 -5.04 -4.62 -12.86
CA VAL A 142 -3.71 -4.13 -13.21
C VAL A 142 -3.87 -2.85 -14.02
N HIS A 143 -3.13 -1.80 -13.68
CA HIS A 143 -3.26 -0.48 -14.32
C HIS A 143 -2.74 -0.45 -15.75
N ARG A 144 -1.58 -1.08 -16.02
CA ARG A 144 -0.94 -1.25 -17.34
C ARG A 144 -0.47 0.03 -18.03
N ASP A 145 -0.74 1.22 -17.52
CA ASP A 145 -0.35 2.51 -18.09
C ASP A 145 0.06 3.52 -17.00
N VAL A 146 0.86 3.07 -16.01
CA VAL A 146 1.40 3.92 -14.95
C VAL A 146 2.41 4.88 -15.56
N LYS A 147 2.09 6.19 -15.50
CA LYS A 147 2.91 7.28 -16.04
C LYS A 147 2.50 8.61 -15.39
N PRO A 148 3.35 9.66 -15.44
CA PRO A 148 3.08 10.90 -14.72
C PRO A 148 1.87 11.68 -15.25
N GLN A 149 1.43 11.44 -16.50
CA GLN A 149 0.19 12.04 -17.03
C GLN A 149 -1.06 11.44 -16.38
N ASN A 150 -0.99 10.21 -15.87
CA ASN A 150 -2.08 9.49 -15.22
C ASN A 150 -2.03 9.59 -13.69
N VAL A 151 -1.28 10.54 -13.15
CA VAL A 151 -1.22 10.89 -11.72
C VAL A 151 -1.55 12.36 -11.56
N LEU A 152 -2.55 12.65 -10.74
CA LEU A 152 -2.96 14.01 -10.38
C LEU A 152 -2.42 14.34 -8.98
N ILE A 153 -1.91 15.56 -8.82
CA ILE A 153 -1.49 16.09 -7.53
C ILE A 153 -2.51 17.17 -7.15
N ASP A 154 -3.22 16.96 -6.05
CA ASP A 154 -4.23 17.92 -5.58
C ASP A 154 -3.58 19.14 -4.91
N THR A 155 -4.42 20.12 -4.55
CA THR A 155 -3.99 21.37 -3.89
C THR A 155 -3.39 21.15 -2.50
N GLU A 156 -3.61 19.99 -1.88
CA GLU A 156 -3.03 19.59 -0.60
C GLU A 156 -1.71 18.79 -0.79
N GLY A 157 -1.28 18.58 -2.03
CA GLY A 157 -0.05 17.87 -2.38
C GLY A 157 -0.18 16.35 -2.36
N ARG A 158 -1.39 15.77 -2.41
CA ARG A 158 -1.61 14.32 -2.42
C ARG A 158 -1.72 13.79 -3.84
N ALA A 159 -1.10 12.63 -4.09
CA ALA A 159 -1.18 11.98 -5.39
C ALA A 159 -2.42 11.08 -5.52
N LYS A 160 -3.10 11.17 -6.67
CA LYS A 160 -4.22 10.30 -7.06
C LYS A 160 -3.98 9.71 -8.43
N VAL A 161 -4.08 8.39 -8.54
CA VAL A 161 -3.96 7.66 -9.81
C VAL A 161 -5.28 7.71 -10.56
N THR A 162 -5.23 7.98 -11.86
CA THR A 162 -6.39 8.00 -12.77
C THR A 162 -6.12 7.15 -14.01
N ASP A 163 -7.15 6.93 -14.81
CA ASP A 163 -7.04 6.26 -16.12
C ASP A 163 -6.51 4.81 -16.03
N PHE A 164 -7.06 4.03 -15.08
CA PHE A 164 -6.80 2.59 -15.01
C PHE A 164 -7.14 1.92 -16.35
N GLY A 165 -6.10 1.55 -17.10
CA GLY A 165 -6.05 0.67 -18.27
C GLY A 165 -7.19 0.65 -19.29
N ILE A 166 -8.07 1.65 -19.26
CA ILE A 166 -9.33 1.75 -20.01
C ILE A 166 -9.14 1.50 -21.52
N ALA A 167 -7.95 1.73 -22.04
CA ALA A 167 -7.70 1.64 -23.48
C ALA A 167 -6.79 0.48 -23.90
N ARG A 168 -5.98 -0.10 -23.00
CA ARG A 168 -4.92 -1.07 -23.34
C ARG A 168 -5.32 -2.55 -23.27
N SER A 169 -6.46 -2.89 -22.71
CA SER A 169 -7.03 -4.24 -22.87
C SER A 169 -7.36 -4.59 -24.33
N LEU A 170 -7.29 -3.59 -25.22
CA LEU A 170 -7.57 -3.72 -26.65
C LEU A 170 -6.42 -4.34 -27.45
N GLU A 171 -5.20 -4.33 -26.88
CA GLU A 171 -3.96 -4.72 -27.58
C GLU A 171 -3.34 -6.00 -27.01
N SER A 172 -4.16 -6.98 -26.64
CA SER A 172 -3.70 -8.33 -26.24
C SER A 172 -2.87 -9.04 -27.33
N ASP A 173 -2.67 -8.42 -28.48
CA ASP A 173 -1.94 -8.97 -29.63
C ASP A 173 -0.51 -8.42 -29.81
N GLY A 174 0.08 -7.81 -28.78
CA GLY A 174 1.50 -7.38 -28.80
C GLY A 174 1.83 -6.26 -29.81
N LEU A 175 2.81 -5.45 -29.49
CA LEU A 175 3.39 -4.37 -30.34
C LEU A 175 3.72 -4.80 -31.79
N THR A 176 3.74 -6.09 -32.08
CA THR A 176 4.30 -6.68 -33.31
C THR A 176 3.29 -6.95 -34.40
N LYS A 177 1.98 -7.09 -34.12
CA LYS A 177 1.01 -7.53 -35.15
C LYS A 177 0.43 -6.42 -36.01
N THR A 178 0.32 -5.19 -35.54
CA THR A 178 -0.31 -4.10 -36.30
C THR A 178 0.62 -2.93 -36.65
N GLY A 179 1.86 -2.89 -36.12
CA GLY A 179 2.83 -1.80 -36.39
C GLY A 179 2.39 -0.42 -35.87
N ARG A 180 1.24 -0.32 -35.19
CA ARG A 180 0.73 0.91 -34.59
C ARG A 180 0.87 0.85 -33.09
N VAL A 181 1.86 1.55 -32.57
CA VAL A 181 2.00 1.82 -31.13
C VAL A 181 1.15 3.04 -30.80
N LEU A 182 0.04 2.85 -30.12
CA LEU A 182 -0.76 3.97 -29.60
C LEU A 182 -0.29 4.30 -28.18
N GLY A 183 0.32 5.47 -27.98
CA GLY A 183 0.72 6.00 -26.66
C GLY A 183 2.23 5.96 -26.38
N THR A 184 2.59 6.52 -25.24
CA THR A 184 3.97 6.64 -24.74
C THR A 184 4.46 5.29 -24.23
N THR A 185 5.64 4.84 -24.69
CA THR A 185 6.29 3.59 -24.24
C THR A 185 7.38 3.81 -23.20
N ASP A 186 7.54 5.04 -22.71
CA ASP A 186 8.65 5.43 -21.83
C ASP A 186 8.61 4.73 -20.44
N TYR A 187 7.46 4.14 -20.07
CA TYR A 187 7.24 3.45 -18.79
C TYR A 187 6.82 1.98 -18.97
N VAL A 188 6.82 1.47 -20.21
CA VAL A 188 6.29 0.15 -20.51
C VAL A 188 7.14 -0.96 -19.89
N ALA A 189 6.51 -1.94 -19.26
CA ALA A 189 7.23 -3.10 -18.75
C ALA A 189 7.71 -4.01 -19.90
N PRO A 190 8.86 -4.70 -19.76
CA PRO A 190 9.41 -5.58 -20.78
C PRO A 190 8.41 -6.61 -21.32
N GLU A 191 7.65 -7.27 -20.44
CA GLU A 191 6.63 -8.25 -20.81
C GLU A 191 5.46 -7.64 -21.59
N GLN A 192 5.08 -6.38 -21.29
CA GLN A 192 4.08 -5.67 -22.08
C GLN A 192 4.60 -5.36 -23.49
N ALA A 193 5.86 -4.89 -23.59
CA ALA A 193 6.49 -4.61 -24.88
C ALA A 193 6.60 -5.85 -25.77
N MET A 194 6.81 -7.01 -25.16
CA MET A 194 6.89 -8.32 -25.86
C MET A 194 5.51 -8.97 -26.11
N GLY A 195 4.42 -8.40 -25.58
CA GLY A 195 3.08 -9.01 -25.71
C GLY A 195 2.88 -10.26 -24.86
N HIS A 196 3.68 -10.43 -23.81
CA HIS A 196 3.53 -11.52 -22.86
C HIS A 196 2.40 -11.23 -21.84
N SER A 197 2.08 -12.21 -21.00
CA SER A 197 1.10 -12.03 -19.94
C SER A 197 1.55 -10.95 -18.95
N VAL A 198 0.63 -10.01 -18.64
CA VAL A 198 0.84 -8.85 -17.79
C VAL A 198 0.15 -9.07 -16.46
N ASP A 199 0.87 -8.93 -15.35
CA ASP A 199 0.35 -8.99 -14.00
C ASP A 199 0.71 -7.71 -13.19
N SER A 200 0.45 -7.70 -11.88
CA SER A 200 0.72 -6.57 -10.97
C SER A 200 2.20 -6.13 -10.95
N ARG A 201 3.13 -7.02 -11.26
CA ARG A 201 4.57 -6.72 -11.32
C ARG A 201 4.96 -5.83 -12.49
N SER A 202 4.09 -5.73 -13.50
CA SER A 202 4.28 -4.75 -14.59
C SER A 202 4.06 -3.32 -14.08
N ASP A 203 3.08 -3.09 -13.20
CA ASP A 203 2.86 -1.78 -12.57
C ASP A 203 4.00 -1.43 -11.59
N VAL A 204 4.61 -2.42 -10.92
CA VAL A 204 5.82 -2.22 -10.10
C VAL A 204 6.97 -1.69 -10.95
N TYR A 205 7.19 -2.30 -12.13
CA TYR A 205 8.21 -1.83 -13.07
C TYR A 205 7.94 -0.38 -13.51
N SER A 206 6.73 -0.10 -13.97
CA SER A 206 6.35 1.22 -14.45
C SER A 206 6.45 2.30 -13.36
N LEU A 207 6.08 1.98 -12.11
CA LEU A 207 6.25 2.89 -10.97
C LEU A 207 7.74 3.09 -10.64
N GLY A 208 8.58 2.07 -10.77
CA GLY A 208 10.04 2.20 -10.64
C GLY A 208 10.64 3.15 -11.68
N VAL A 209 10.17 3.05 -12.93
CA VAL A 209 10.58 3.98 -14.01
C VAL A 209 10.08 5.40 -13.75
N LEU A 210 8.85 5.56 -13.27
CA LEU A 210 8.29 6.86 -12.90
C LEU A 210 9.07 7.50 -11.74
N LEU A 211 9.46 6.72 -10.74
CA LEU A 211 10.29 7.20 -9.64
C LEU A 211 11.67 7.65 -10.14
N TYR A 212 12.28 6.90 -11.06
CA TYR A 212 13.51 7.32 -11.71
C TYR A 212 13.37 8.70 -12.39
N GLU A 213 12.29 8.92 -13.18
CA GLU A 213 12.03 10.21 -13.82
C GLU A 213 11.79 11.32 -12.78
N MET A 214 10.99 11.10 -11.76
CA MET A 214 10.78 12.08 -10.68
C MET A 214 12.10 12.52 -10.04
N LEU A 215 13.02 11.60 -9.84
CA LEU A 215 14.32 11.86 -9.21
C LEU A 215 15.32 12.51 -10.12
N THR A 216 15.35 12.18 -11.42
CA THR A 216 16.36 12.65 -12.39
C THR A 216 15.87 13.75 -13.31
N GLY A 217 14.56 13.89 -13.49
CA GLY A 217 13.93 14.78 -14.47
C GLY A 217 13.91 14.20 -15.90
N GLU A 218 14.40 12.99 -16.10
CA GLU A 218 14.50 12.35 -17.40
C GLU A 218 14.06 10.89 -17.37
N VAL A 219 13.39 10.44 -18.44
CA VAL A 219 13.11 9.01 -18.62
C VAL A 219 14.41 8.24 -18.87
N PRO A 220 14.51 6.97 -18.41
CA PRO A 220 15.75 6.19 -18.47
C PRO A 220 16.18 5.88 -19.90
N PHE A 221 15.24 5.72 -20.83
CA PHE A 221 15.52 5.32 -22.20
C PHE A 221 14.92 6.31 -23.21
N ARG A 222 15.69 6.65 -24.22
CA ARG A 222 15.28 7.47 -25.37
C ARG A 222 15.71 6.82 -26.67
N ALA A 223 14.87 6.86 -27.69
CA ALA A 223 15.18 6.40 -29.05
C ALA A 223 14.43 7.27 -30.08
N GLU A 224 14.80 7.16 -31.36
CA GLU A 224 14.15 7.89 -32.44
C GLU A 224 12.72 7.38 -32.71
N THR A 225 12.41 6.16 -32.33
CA THR A 225 11.09 5.54 -32.54
C THR A 225 10.53 5.00 -31.24
N VAL A 226 9.19 4.99 -31.14
CA VAL A 226 8.45 4.42 -30.00
C VAL A 226 8.79 2.94 -29.79
N VAL A 227 8.96 2.18 -30.88
CA VAL A 227 9.41 0.78 -30.82
C VAL A 227 10.83 0.68 -30.29
N GLY A 228 11.71 1.61 -30.70
CA GLY A 228 13.09 1.67 -30.19
C GLY A 228 13.14 1.88 -28.68
N VAL A 229 12.28 2.75 -28.10
CA VAL A 229 12.17 2.93 -26.66
C VAL A 229 11.68 1.64 -25.97
N ALA A 230 10.64 1.02 -26.52
CA ALA A 230 10.13 -0.25 -26.00
C ALA A 230 11.18 -1.36 -25.98
N MET A 231 11.99 -1.46 -27.06
CA MET A 231 13.08 -2.44 -27.14
C MET A 231 14.22 -2.17 -26.15
N LYS A 232 14.45 -0.92 -25.77
CA LYS A 232 15.40 -0.59 -24.71
C LYS A 232 14.90 -1.05 -23.34
N HIS A 233 13.60 -0.89 -23.05
CA HIS A 233 13.01 -1.47 -21.84
C HIS A 233 13.18 -3.00 -21.76
N VAL A 234 13.21 -3.69 -22.89
CA VAL A 234 13.44 -5.14 -22.96
C VAL A 234 14.91 -5.51 -22.76
N ASN A 235 15.83 -4.80 -23.43
CA ASN A 235 17.21 -5.26 -23.63
C ASN A 235 18.28 -4.48 -22.87
N GLU A 236 18.05 -3.19 -22.55
CA GLU A 236 19.06 -2.36 -21.88
C GLU A 236 18.82 -2.32 -20.37
N ASP A 237 19.88 -2.40 -19.57
CA ASP A 237 19.80 -2.26 -18.12
C ASP A 237 19.35 -0.84 -17.74
N MET A 238 18.66 -0.73 -16.59
CA MET A 238 18.26 0.56 -16.04
C MET A 238 19.52 1.37 -15.73
N PRO A 239 19.63 2.63 -16.21
CA PRO A 239 20.74 3.49 -15.84
C PRO A 239 20.78 3.71 -14.33
N ASP A 240 21.97 3.66 -13.74
CA ASP A 240 22.15 3.90 -12.32
C ASP A 240 21.71 5.32 -11.94
N VAL A 241 20.71 5.42 -11.07
CA VAL A 241 20.13 6.69 -10.62
C VAL A 241 21.18 7.55 -9.89
N GLN A 242 22.13 6.93 -9.18
CA GLN A 242 23.19 7.64 -8.47
C GLN A 242 24.21 8.31 -9.40
N GLN A 243 24.38 7.82 -10.64
CA GLN A 243 25.19 8.52 -11.65
C GLN A 243 24.55 9.85 -12.09
N ARG A 244 23.22 9.93 -12.08
CA ARG A 244 22.46 11.16 -12.43
C ARG A 244 22.24 12.05 -11.22
N ARG A 245 22.10 11.44 -10.03
CA ARG A 245 21.82 12.11 -8.77
C ARG A 245 22.59 11.48 -7.61
N PRO A 246 23.88 11.87 -7.43
CA PRO A 246 24.78 11.25 -6.44
C PRO A 246 24.34 11.39 -4.98
N GLU A 247 23.46 12.34 -4.68
CA GLU A 247 22.90 12.53 -3.34
C GLU A 247 21.89 11.45 -2.92
N ILE A 248 21.39 10.62 -3.81
CA ILE A 248 20.46 9.52 -3.50
C ILE A 248 21.20 8.42 -2.72
N SER A 249 20.53 7.85 -1.69
CA SER A 249 21.10 6.73 -0.94
C SER A 249 21.21 5.45 -1.77
N SER A 250 22.16 4.60 -1.40
CA SER A 250 22.27 3.27 -2.01
C SER A 250 21.05 2.39 -1.73
N ALA A 251 20.33 2.66 -0.62
CA ALA A 251 19.09 1.97 -0.30
C ALA A 251 18.00 2.29 -1.34
N LEU A 252 17.77 3.59 -1.65
CA LEU A 252 16.80 4.00 -2.67
C LEU A 252 17.21 3.54 -4.07
N ALA A 253 18.50 3.63 -4.42
CA ALA A 253 19.00 3.13 -5.69
C ALA A 253 18.73 1.61 -5.88
N ALA A 254 18.98 0.80 -4.85
CA ALA A 254 18.72 -0.64 -4.86
C ALA A 254 17.21 -0.97 -4.99
N VAL A 255 16.34 -0.15 -4.39
CA VAL A 255 14.88 -0.28 -4.52
C VAL A 255 14.45 -0.06 -5.97
N ILE A 256 14.95 0.99 -6.62
CA ILE A 256 14.66 1.30 -8.03
C ILE A 256 15.18 0.19 -8.94
N GLU A 257 16.44 -0.25 -8.76
CA GLU A 257 17.06 -1.33 -9.53
C GLU A 257 16.24 -2.62 -9.47
N ARG A 258 15.81 -3.01 -8.26
CA ARG A 258 14.98 -4.19 -8.06
C ARG A 258 13.61 -4.05 -8.74
N ALA A 259 12.92 -2.93 -8.57
CA ALA A 259 11.61 -2.69 -9.17
C ALA A 259 11.68 -2.75 -10.70
N THR A 260 12.78 -2.27 -11.29
CA THR A 260 12.99 -2.19 -12.74
C THR A 260 13.78 -3.38 -13.33
N SER A 261 13.92 -4.48 -12.59
CA SER A 261 14.49 -5.73 -13.11
C SER A 261 13.72 -6.22 -14.32
N LYS A 262 14.44 -6.69 -15.37
CA LYS A 262 13.82 -7.15 -16.62
C LYS A 262 12.99 -8.41 -16.44
N ASP A 263 13.49 -9.36 -15.65
CA ASP A 263 12.75 -10.56 -15.25
C ASP A 263 11.73 -10.22 -14.14
N PRO A 264 10.42 -10.39 -14.37
CA PRO A 264 9.40 -10.14 -13.36
C PRO A 264 9.60 -10.91 -12.06
N LYS A 265 10.24 -12.09 -12.10
CA LYS A 265 10.53 -12.91 -10.92
C LYS A 265 11.62 -12.33 -10.01
N LYS A 266 12.43 -11.40 -10.52
CA LYS A 266 13.48 -10.70 -9.76
C LYS A 266 12.98 -9.40 -9.14
N ARG A 267 11.82 -8.92 -9.56
CA ARG A 267 11.14 -7.75 -8.98
C ARG A 267 10.56 -8.06 -7.60
N TYR A 268 9.77 -7.18 -7.09
CA TYR A 268 8.92 -7.42 -5.93
C TYR A 268 7.77 -8.35 -6.31
N ASP A 269 7.39 -9.25 -5.42
CA ASP A 269 6.32 -10.21 -5.68
C ASP A 269 4.97 -9.51 -5.87
N ASP A 270 4.77 -8.42 -5.12
CA ASP A 270 3.60 -7.54 -5.23
C ASP A 270 3.96 -6.08 -4.93
N MET A 271 2.97 -5.19 -5.09
CA MET A 271 3.13 -3.76 -4.83
C MET A 271 3.38 -3.46 -3.34
N MET A 272 2.80 -4.24 -2.42
CA MET A 272 3.00 -4.04 -0.99
C MET A 272 4.44 -4.29 -0.55
N ALA A 273 5.08 -5.33 -1.09
CA ALA A 273 6.49 -5.60 -0.85
C ALA A 273 7.41 -4.47 -1.37
N PHE A 274 7.02 -3.83 -2.50
CA PHE A 274 7.72 -2.65 -3.01
C PHE A 274 7.54 -1.44 -2.09
N LEU A 275 6.33 -1.19 -1.60
CA LEU A 275 6.04 -0.10 -0.67
C LEU A 275 6.84 -0.19 0.63
N VAL A 276 7.00 -1.40 1.17
CA VAL A 276 7.81 -1.63 2.39
C VAL A 276 9.26 -1.15 2.22
N ASP A 277 9.88 -1.52 1.09
CA ASP A 277 11.26 -1.13 0.83
C ASP A 277 11.36 0.39 0.49
N LEU A 278 10.33 0.99 -0.16
CA LEU A 278 10.26 2.44 -0.39
C LEU A 278 10.11 3.23 0.91
N GLU A 279 9.25 2.80 1.83
CA GLU A 279 9.08 3.44 3.13
C GLU A 279 10.39 3.41 3.93
N GLY A 280 11.09 2.26 3.93
CA GLY A 280 12.41 2.16 4.55
C GLY A 280 13.48 3.04 3.88
N ALA A 281 13.43 3.19 2.55
CA ALA A 281 14.33 4.09 1.83
C ALA A 281 14.03 5.57 2.16
N LEU A 282 12.76 5.95 2.29
CA LEU A 282 12.36 7.30 2.69
C LEU A 282 12.93 7.68 4.07
N GLU A 283 12.86 6.77 5.04
CA GLU A 283 13.44 7.00 6.37
C GLU A 283 14.95 7.30 6.27
N VAL A 284 15.67 6.57 5.41
CA VAL A 284 17.10 6.80 5.17
C VAL A 284 17.36 8.18 4.54
N GLU A 285 16.54 8.56 3.53
CA GLU A 285 16.70 9.86 2.85
C GLU A 285 16.42 11.03 3.80
N VAL A 286 15.36 10.96 4.59
CA VAL A 286 15.02 11.98 5.60
C VAL A 286 16.14 12.12 6.64
N ALA A 287 16.69 10.99 7.13
CA ALA A 287 17.80 11.03 8.09
C ALA A 287 19.08 11.67 7.51
N ARG A 288 19.30 11.52 6.19
CA ARG A 288 20.49 12.08 5.50
C ARG A 288 20.34 13.56 5.18
N SER A 289 19.12 14.03 4.87
CA SER A 289 18.87 15.43 4.50
C SER A 289 19.10 16.41 5.66
N GLY A 290 19.22 15.92 6.90
CA GLY A 290 19.35 16.75 8.10
C GLY A 290 18.13 17.63 8.37
N ALA A 291 17.04 17.43 7.62
CA ALA A 291 15.79 18.13 7.81
C ALA A 291 15.23 17.76 9.19
N SER A 292 15.15 18.74 10.07
CA SER A 292 14.40 18.57 11.31
C SER A 292 12.94 18.31 10.96
N TYR A 293 12.34 17.39 11.68
CA TYR A 293 10.99 16.83 11.53
C TYR A 293 9.82 17.81 11.31
N GLY A 294 10.06 19.09 11.07
CA GLY A 294 9.05 20.16 11.02
C GLY A 294 8.50 20.53 9.65
N GLU A 295 9.23 20.28 8.54
CA GLU A 295 8.75 20.66 7.20
C GLU A 295 8.29 19.46 6.35
N ALA A 296 8.84 18.27 6.59
CA ALA A 296 8.37 17.02 6.01
C ALA A 296 7.05 16.54 6.63
N THR A 297 6.65 17.05 7.79
CA THR A 297 5.48 16.63 8.56
C THR A 297 4.16 16.96 7.85
N ASN A 298 4.11 17.97 6.99
CA ASN A 298 2.90 18.28 6.22
C ASN A 298 2.62 17.28 5.08
N VAL A 299 3.64 16.53 4.65
CA VAL A 299 3.50 15.46 3.65
C VAL A 299 3.32 14.10 4.35
N LEU A 300 3.82 13.96 5.58
CA LEU A 300 3.84 12.73 6.36
C LEU A 300 2.65 12.55 7.32
N ASP A 301 1.85 13.58 7.61
CA ASP A 301 0.61 13.44 8.41
C ASP A 301 -0.45 12.55 7.75
N ALA A 302 -0.26 12.21 6.48
CA ALA A 302 -1.06 11.20 5.76
C ALA A 302 -0.41 9.80 5.75
N VAL A 303 0.81 9.64 6.30
CA VAL A 303 1.52 8.35 6.35
C VAL A 303 1.46 7.83 7.79
N PRO A 304 0.68 6.78 8.10
CA PRO A 304 0.76 6.12 9.40
C PRO A 304 2.19 5.61 9.59
N SER A 305 2.91 6.18 10.56
CA SER A 305 4.27 5.78 10.91
C SER A 305 4.26 4.40 11.57
N GLY A 306 4.22 3.34 10.75
CA GLY A 306 4.51 1.99 11.20
C GLY A 306 6.02 1.87 11.47
N ARG A 307 6.44 1.95 12.72
CA ARG A 307 7.79 1.54 13.13
C ARG A 307 7.99 0.08 12.70
N ARG A 308 8.75 -0.15 11.65
CA ARG A 308 9.16 -1.50 11.25
C ARG A 308 10.59 -1.77 11.69
N LEU A 309 10.72 -2.79 12.51
CA LEU A 309 11.99 -3.47 12.77
C LEU A 309 12.55 -4.02 11.47
N LEU A 310 13.78 -3.63 11.14
CA LEU A 310 14.57 -4.16 10.03
C LEU A 310 14.57 -5.69 10.09
N THR A 311 13.97 -6.33 9.11
CA THR A 311 14.05 -7.78 8.96
C THR A 311 15.50 -8.19 8.72
N ALA A 312 16.07 -8.88 9.69
CA ALA A 312 17.45 -9.34 9.82
C ALA A 312 17.96 -10.31 8.73
N ARG A 313 17.41 -10.27 7.52
CA ARG A 313 17.75 -11.25 6.47
C ARG A 313 18.77 -10.79 5.43
N ARG A 314 19.19 -9.52 5.43
CA ARG A 314 20.18 -8.98 4.47
C ARG A 314 21.45 -8.38 5.06
N VAL A 315 21.59 -8.36 6.40
CA VAL A 315 22.88 -8.02 7.07
C VAL A 315 23.86 -9.19 7.08
N SER A 316 23.51 -10.35 6.48
CA SER A 316 24.17 -11.61 6.73
C SER A 316 25.47 -11.90 5.95
N ALA A 317 25.88 -11.10 4.96
CA ALA A 317 27.16 -11.36 4.30
C ALA A 317 28.34 -10.57 4.90
N ALA A 318 28.17 -9.28 5.19
CA ALA A 318 29.23 -8.47 5.79
C ALA A 318 29.33 -8.69 7.32
N GLY A 319 28.18 -8.89 8.00
CA GLY A 319 28.16 -9.18 9.44
C GLY A 319 28.73 -10.55 9.78
N ILE A 320 28.49 -11.56 8.97
CA ILE A 320 29.07 -12.92 9.18
C ILE A 320 30.60 -12.89 9.01
N VAL A 321 31.14 -12.11 8.08
CA VAL A 321 32.60 -11.97 7.90
C VAL A 321 33.24 -11.27 9.10
N LEU A 322 32.60 -10.23 9.67
CA LEU A 322 33.09 -9.52 10.85
C LEU A 322 32.94 -10.37 12.13
N VAL A 323 31.88 -11.14 12.28
CA VAL A 323 31.70 -12.05 13.41
C VAL A 323 32.68 -13.23 13.33
N LEU A 324 32.92 -13.81 12.14
CA LEU A 324 33.90 -14.86 11.94
C LEU A 324 35.33 -14.33 12.16
N ALA A 325 35.67 -13.13 11.74
CA ALA A 325 36.96 -12.50 12.02
C ALA A 325 37.15 -12.20 13.53
N GLY A 326 36.07 -11.77 14.21
CA GLY A 326 36.06 -11.55 15.66
C GLY A 326 36.20 -12.86 16.46
N VAL A 327 35.50 -13.91 16.05
CA VAL A 327 35.58 -15.23 16.68
C VAL A 327 36.96 -15.89 16.47
N THR A 328 37.54 -15.76 15.27
CA THR A 328 38.90 -16.28 15.02
C THR A 328 39.96 -15.52 15.82
N ALA A 329 39.85 -14.19 15.96
CA ALA A 329 40.72 -13.39 16.79
C ALA A 329 40.56 -13.75 18.29
N ALA A 330 39.33 -13.94 18.78
CA ALA A 330 39.06 -14.34 20.16
C ALA A 330 39.54 -15.76 20.46
N LEU A 331 39.41 -16.71 19.52
CA LEU A 331 39.92 -18.08 19.65
C LEU A 331 41.46 -18.09 19.64
N LEU A 332 42.14 -17.23 18.89
CA LEU A 332 43.59 -17.09 18.88
C LEU A 332 44.10 -16.46 20.21
N ILE A 333 43.40 -15.49 20.77
CA ILE A 333 43.72 -14.91 22.08
C ILE A 333 43.45 -15.93 23.20
N ALA A 334 42.37 -16.69 23.15
CA ALA A 334 42.05 -17.73 24.12
C ALA A 334 43.06 -18.89 24.09
N ALA A 335 43.61 -19.24 22.93
CA ALA A 335 44.64 -20.25 22.75
C ALA A 335 46.02 -19.75 23.30
N LEU A 336 46.25 -18.47 23.38
CA LEU A 336 47.50 -17.87 23.87
C LEU A 336 47.50 -17.56 25.37
N THR A 337 46.31 -17.56 26.04
CA THR A 337 46.16 -17.20 27.45
C THR A 337 45.59 -18.33 28.33
N GLY A 338 45.89 -19.58 28.04
CA GLY A 338 45.37 -20.76 28.69
C GLY A 338 45.11 -20.65 30.20
N GLY A 339 43.87 -20.91 30.63
CA GLY A 339 43.50 -21.05 32.05
C GLY A 339 41.99 -21.13 32.24
N GLY A 340 41.49 -22.31 32.63
CA GLY A 340 40.17 -22.85 32.69
C GLY A 340 39.05 -22.05 33.34
N GLY A 341 37.88 -22.24 32.81
CA GLY A 341 36.58 -21.87 33.38
C GLY A 341 35.45 -22.00 32.36
N LYS A 342 34.67 -23.06 32.47
CA LYS A 342 33.46 -23.25 31.69
C LYS A 342 32.47 -22.14 32.01
N GLN A 343 32.18 -21.28 31.04
CA GLN A 343 30.96 -20.47 31.01
C GLN A 343 30.30 -20.66 29.65
N THR A 344 29.07 -21.14 29.67
CA THR A 344 28.13 -21.23 28.58
C THR A 344 27.79 -19.82 28.04
N PRO A 345 27.61 -19.61 26.73
CA PRO A 345 27.19 -18.33 26.20
C PRO A 345 25.75 -18.04 26.62
N ASN A 346 25.55 -16.89 27.25
CA ASN A 346 24.24 -16.37 27.61
C ASN A 346 23.37 -16.21 26.35
N ALA A 347 22.26 -16.93 26.35
CA ALA A 347 21.08 -16.60 25.58
C ALA A 347 20.65 -15.16 25.89
N VAL A 348 20.17 -14.43 24.89
CA VAL A 348 19.40 -13.20 25.05
C VAL A 348 18.37 -13.45 26.15
N ALA A 349 18.35 -12.62 27.19
CA ALA A 349 17.48 -12.76 28.33
C ALA A 349 16.01 -12.80 27.85
N SER A 350 15.47 -14.00 27.66
CA SER A 350 14.03 -14.23 27.66
C SER A 350 13.58 -13.88 29.08
N GLY A 351 12.70 -12.89 29.20
CA GLY A 351 12.05 -12.58 30.48
C GLY A 351 11.42 -13.87 31.01
N THR A 352 11.32 -14.00 32.33
CA THR A 352 10.67 -15.15 32.93
C THR A 352 9.18 -15.10 32.56
N GLU A 353 8.65 -16.19 32.02
CA GLU A 353 7.22 -16.32 31.70
C GLU A 353 6.38 -16.20 32.97
N ILE A 354 5.30 -15.41 32.85
CA ILE A 354 4.37 -15.15 33.96
C ILE A 354 3.16 -16.08 33.78
N PRO A 355 2.88 -16.98 34.73
CA PRO A 355 1.75 -17.90 34.62
C PRO A 355 0.42 -17.14 34.57
N LEU A 356 -0.37 -17.39 33.56
CA LEU A 356 -1.74 -16.92 33.41
C LEU A 356 -2.69 -17.81 34.22
N GLN A 357 -3.74 -17.22 34.79
CA GLN A 357 -4.70 -17.91 35.65
C GLN A 357 -6.03 -18.16 34.94
N SER A 358 -6.49 -17.21 34.15
CA SER A 358 -7.75 -17.31 33.42
C SER A 358 -7.72 -16.44 32.16
N ALA A 359 -8.52 -16.83 31.19
CA ALA A 359 -8.86 -16.02 30.03
C ALA A 359 -10.39 -15.95 29.89
N GLN A 360 -10.90 -14.82 29.41
CA GLN A 360 -12.32 -14.54 29.17
C GLN A 360 -12.48 -13.67 27.95
N ALA A 361 -13.45 -13.97 27.10
CA ALA A 361 -13.83 -13.08 26.01
C ALA A 361 -14.40 -11.75 26.56
N PHE A 362 -14.18 -10.66 25.82
CA PHE A 362 -14.60 -9.32 26.22
C PHE A 362 -15.28 -8.64 25.03
N ASP A 363 -16.61 -8.63 25.08
CA ASP A 363 -17.48 -8.04 24.05
C ASP A 363 -18.54 -7.16 24.70
N PRO A 364 -18.19 -5.92 25.11
CA PRO A 364 -19.06 -5.07 25.89
C PRO A 364 -20.28 -4.50 25.14
N ASP A 365 -20.19 -4.41 23.81
CA ASP A 365 -21.24 -3.82 22.96
C ASP A 365 -21.94 -4.86 22.06
N GLY A 366 -21.63 -6.16 22.22
CA GLY A 366 -22.20 -7.27 21.50
C GLY A 366 -23.18 -8.11 22.35
N ASP A 367 -23.44 -9.33 21.88
CA ASP A 367 -24.31 -10.31 22.55
C ASP A 367 -23.57 -11.19 23.58
N ASN A 368 -22.28 -10.96 23.80
CA ASN A 368 -21.34 -11.77 24.60
C ASN A 368 -21.11 -13.19 24.06
N GLU A 369 -21.31 -13.42 22.76
CA GLU A 369 -21.14 -14.73 22.10
C GLU A 369 -19.79 -14.91 21.39
N GLU A 370 -18.77 -14.08 21.64
CA GLU A 370 -17.40 -14.21 21.08
C GLU A 370 -16.70 -15.49 21.57
N HIS A 371 -17.32 -16.66 21.36
CA HIS A 371 -16.83 -17.98 21.76
C HIS A 371 -16.26 -17.99 23.20
N SER A 372 -17.04 -17.46 24.14
CA SER A 372 -16.60 -17.25 25.53
C SER A 372 -16.22 -18.56 26.25
N ASP A 373 -16.78 -19.68 25.83
CA ASP A 373 -16.49 -21.03 26.32
C ASP A 373 -15.10 -21.54 25.86
N GLU A 374 -14.57 -21.02 24.77
CA GLU A 374 -13.25 -21.36 24.22
C GLU A 374 -12.12 -20.44 24.72
N ALA A 375 -12.43 -19.36 25.43
CA ALA A 375 -11.43 -18.35 25.83
C ALA A 375 -10.24 -18.92 26.61
N THR A 376 -10.44 -19.98 27.40
CA THR A 376 -9.38 -20.63 28.17
C THR A 376 -8.41 -21.43 27.31
N LEU A 377 -8.77 -21.79 26.06
CA LEU A 377 -7.91 -22.49 25.12
C LEU A 377 -6.76 -21.59 24.64
N ALA A 378 -6.93 -20.27 24.69
CA ALA A 378 -5.86 -19.32 24.34
C ALA A 378 -4.70 -19.26 25.36
N ILE A 379 -4.77 -20.00 26.47
CA ILE A 379 -3.75 -20.02 27.53
C ILE A 379 -3.42 -21.43 28.03
N ASP A 380 -3.82 -22.47 27.32
CA ASP A 380 -3.61 -23.87 27.73
C ASP A 380 -2.29 -24.48 27.23
N ALA A 381 -1.54 -23.70 26.44
CA ALA A 381 -0.25 -24.07 25.82
C ALA A 381 -0.33 -25.26 24.83
N ASP A 382 -1.53 -25.61 24.34
CA ASP A 382 -1.68 -26.57 23.22
C ASP A 382 -1.78 -25.79 21.90
N PRO A 383 -0.81 -25.91 20.97
CA PRO A 383 -0.82 -25.14 19.70
C PRO A 383 -1.90 -25.62 18.70
N ASN A 384 -2.71 -26.61 19.04
CA ASN A 384 -3.82 -27.09 18.20
C ASN A 384 -5.20 -26.67 18.75
N THR A 385 -5.23 -25.88 19.81
CA THR A 385 -6.44 -25.32 20.41
C THR A 385 -6.30 -23.81 20.49
N GLY A 386 -7.40 -23.08 20.47
CA GLY A 386 -7.34 -21.62 20.50
C GLY A 386 -8.70 -20.98 20.78
N TRP A 387 -8.71 -19.70 21.04
CA TRP A 387 -9.89 -18.89 21.10
C TRP A 387 -10.11 -18.15 19.78
N THR A 388 -11.32 -18.18 19.26
CA THR A 388 -11.67 -17.55 18.00
C THR A 388 -12.71 -16.44 18.23
N THR A 389 -12.53 -15.29 17.58
CA THR A 389 -13.61 -14.28 17.50
C THR A 389 -14.74 -14.82 16.62
N GLU A 390 -15.92 -14.19 16.69
CA GLU A 390 -16.94 -14.43 15.67
C GLU A 390 -16.40 -14.17 14.24
N THR A 391 -17.06 -14.79 13.25
CA THR A 391 -16.73 -14.57 11.84
C THR A 391 -17.53 -13.41 11.27
N TYR A 392 -16.84 -12.35 10.88
CA TYR A 392 -17.41 -11.15 10.26
C TYR A 392 -17.34 -11.25 8.74
N THR A 393 -18.44 -11.00 8.04
CA THR A 393 -18.53 -11.20 6.56
C THR A 393 -18.46 -9.91 5.78
N SER A 394 -18.65 -8.75 6.39
CA SER A 394 -18.78 -7.46 5.71
C SER A 394 -17.47 -6.67 5.66
N SER A 395 -16.64 -6.73 6.69
CA SER A 395 -15.38 -5.96 6.82
C SER A 395 -14.45 -6.62 7.84
N PRO A 396 -13.12 -6.52 7.68
CA PRO A 396 -12.17 -6.89 8.73
C PRO A 396 -12.13 -5.90 9.90
N VAL A 397 -12.62 -4.66 9.72
CA VAL A 397 -12.60 -3.60 10.74
C VAL A 397 -13.87 -3.70 11.57
N MET A 398 -13.74 -3.81 12.90
CA MET A 398 -14.84 -4.09 13.81
C MET A 398 -15.94 -3.03 13.77
N SER A 399 -15.59 -1.74 13.71
CA SER A 399 -16.55 -0.64 13.57
C SER A 399 -17.43 -0.73 12.33
N ASP A 400 -16.89 -1.26 11.23
CA ASP A 400 -17.57 -1.37 9.95
C ASP A 400 -18.34 -2.70 9.82
N ALA A 401 -17.82 -3.77 10.45
CA ALA A 401 -18.39 -5.11 10.37
C ALA A 401 -19.59 -5.31 11.29
N ALA A 402 -19.45 -4.88 12.55
CA ALA A 402 -20.42 -5.13 13.63
C ALA A 402 -20.96 -3.85 14.27
N GLY A 403 -20.45 -2.67 13.87
CA GLY A 403 -20.82 -1.40 14.47
C GLY A 403 -20.30 -1.20 15.91
N LYS A 404 -19.40 -2.10 16.38
CA LYS A 404 -18.77 -2.06 17.70
C LYS A 404 -17.30 -1.64 17.58
N PRO A 405 -16.72 -0.90 18.54
CA PRO A 405 -15.36 -0.38 18.44
C PRO A 405 -14.27 -1.47 18.48
N GLY A 406 -14.61 -2.65 18.96
CA GLY A 406 -13.72 -3.81 19.03
C GLY A 406 -14.30 -4.94 19.86
N VAL A 407 -13.55 -6.03 19.90
CA VAL A 407 -13.75 -7.19 20.80
C VAL A 407 -12.41 -7.57 21.40
N GLY A 408 -12.38 -8.40 22.44
CA GLY A 408 -11.11 -8.73 23.04
C GLY A 408 -11.07 -10.00 23.87
N LEU A 409 -9.85 -10.32 24.29
CA LEU A 409 -9.54 -11.39 25.23
C LEU A 409 -8.89 -10.80 26.48
N VAL A 410 -9.48 -11.03 27.65
CA VAL A 410 -8.92 -10.66 28.95
C VAL A 410 -8.18 -11.84 29.54
N VAL A 411 -6.87 -11.71 29.72
CA VAL A 411 -6.08 -12.68 30.49
C VAL A 411 -5.77 -12.12 31.88
N SER A 412 -5.73 -12.99 32.90
CA SER A 412 -5.44 -12.57 34.27
C SER A 412 -4.33 -13.39 34.90
N THR A 413 -3.64 -12.77 35.86
CA THR A 413 -2.63 -13.41 36.71
C THR A 413 -3.11 -13.56 38.15
N LYS A 414 -2.51 -14.45 38.94
CA LYS A 414 -2.89 -14.69 40.34
C LYS A 414 -2.67 -13.45 41.19
N GLU A 415 -1.52 -12.80 41.01
CA GLU A 415 -1.10 -11.59 41.74
C GLU A 415 -0.78 -10.51 40.73
N PRO A 416 -0.86 -9.21 41.07
CA PRO A 416 -0.47 -8.12 40.16
C PRO A 416 1.01 -8.20 39.80
N VAL A 417 1.30 -8.26 38.49
CA VAL A 417 2.64 -8.41 37.92
C VAL A 417 3.00 -7.22 37.05
N THR A 418 4.30 -7.04 36.79
CA THR A 418 4.77 -6.05 35.79
C THR A 418 5.30 -6.81 34.60
N ALA A 419 4.48 -6.91 33.55
CA ALA A 419 4.87 -7.51 32.29
C ALA A 419 5.61 -6.48 31.39
N ARG A 420 6.54 -6.96 30.58
CA ARG A 420 7.29 -6.18 29.59
C ARG A 420 6.99 -6.59 28.17
N THR A 421 6.60 -7.85 27.97
CA THR A 421 6.20 -8.36 26.68
C THR A 421 4.97 -9.26 26.80
N MET A 422 4.15 -9.26 25.76
CA MET A 422 3.07 -10.21 25.53
C MET A 422 3.26 -10.83 24.16
N THR A 423 3.19 -12.13 24.06
CA THR A 423 3.19 -12.83 22.77
C THR A 423 1.80 -13.39 22.52
N VAL A 424 1.29 -13.17 21.32
CA VAL A 424 0.02 -13.74 20.83
C VAL A 424 0.37 -14.58 19.62
N GLU A 425 0.13 -15.87 19.71
CA GLU A 425 0.25 -16.84 18.62
C GLU A 425 -1.13 -17.00 18.01
N ALA A 426 -1.28 -16.73 16.72
CA ALA A 426 -2.54 -16.78 16.01
C ALA A 426 -2.42 -17.55 14.69
N ALA A 427 -3.48 -18.22 14.28
CA ALA A 427 -3.52 -19.00 13.03
C ALA A 427 -3.20 -18.16 11.78
N SER A 428 -3.45 -16.85 11.82
CA SER A 428 -3.16 -15.93 10.71
C SER A 428 -2.76 -14.54 11.19
N GLY A 429 -1.91 -13.87 10.41
CA GLY A 429 -1.52 -12.47 10.65
C GLY A 429 -2.43 -11.48 9.96
N GLY A 430 -2.24 -10.17 10.23
CA GLY A 430 -2.97 -9.07 9.60
C GLY A 430 -4.02 -8.42 10.49
N TRP A 431 -4.14 -8.83 11.77
CA TRP A 431 -5.02 -8.22 12.75
C TRP A 431 -4.40 -6.97 13.41
N ASP A 432 -5.25 -6.07 13.89
CA ASP A 432 -4.85 -4.88 14.64
C ASP A 432 -5.44 -4.93 16.05
N GLY A 433 -4.65 -4.50 17.04
CA GLY A 433 -5.12 -4.49 18.41
C GLY A 433 -4.32 -3.58 19.35
N ARG A 434 -4.86 -3.40 20.55
CA ARG A 434 -4.26 -2.62 21.64
C ARG A 434 -4.26 -3.44 22.91
N ILE A 435 -3.21 -3.34 23.72
CA ILE A 435 -3.11 -4.02 25.01
C ILE A 435 -3.37 -3.02 26.12
N TYR A 436 -4.31 -3.32 26.99
CA TYR A 436 -4.62 -2.53 28.19
C TYR A 436 -4.26 -3.33 29.44
N ALA A 437 -3.88 -2.63 30.49
CA ALA A 437 -3.56 -3.23 31.78
C ALA A 437 -4.37 -2.58 32.89
N SER A 438 -4.96 -3.39 33.75
CA SER A 438 -5.81 -2.90 34.85
C SER A 438 -5.60 -3.72 36.14
N PRO A 439 -5.67 -3.11 37.34
CA PRO A 439 -5.69 -3.84 38.59
C PRO A 439 -7.03 -4.55 38.85
N THR A 440 -8.12 -4.13 38.20
CA THR A 440 -9.50 -4.69 38.27
C THR A 440 -9.92 -5.18 36.89
N PRO A 441 -10.98 -6.01 36.77
CA PRO A 441 -11.52 -6.40 35.47
C PRO A 441 -11.74 -5.16 34.56
N PRO A 442 -11.38 -5.21 33.30
CA PRO A 442 -11.51 -4.08 32.38
C PRO A 442 -12.98 -3.69 32.18
N THR A 443 -13.22 -2.41 31.94
CA THR A 443 -14.52 -1.82 31.62
C THR A 443 -14.35 -0.89 30.41
N VAL A 444 -15.49 -0.52 29.80
CA VAL A 444 -15.52 0.43 28.68
C VAL A 444 -16.04 1.79 29.06
N VAL A 445 -15.75 2.79 28.26
CA VAL A 445 -16.35 4.13 28.35
C VAL A 445 -17.73 4.07 27.70
N GLU A 446 -18.82 4.32 28.45
CA GLU A 446 -20.21 4.21 27.98
C GLU A 446 -20.52 4.99 26.69
N SER A 447 -19.81 6.09 26.43
CA SER A 447 -20.06 6.93 25.24
C SER A 447 -19.35 6.48 23.98
N THR A 448 -18.31 5.64 24.07
CA THR A 448 -17.46 5.24 22.94
C THR A 448 -17.33 3.73 22.78
N GLY A 449 -17.69 2.93 23.81
CA GLY A 449 -17.46 1.48 23.84
C GLY A 449 -15.97 1.08 23.93
N GLU A 450 -15.05 2.04 23.98
CA GLU A 450 -13.60 1.79 24.06
C GLU A 450 -13.17 1.44 25.49
N PRO A 451 -12.13 0.58 25.70
CA PRO A 451 -11.64 0.23 27.02
C PRO A 451 -11.17 1.45 27.82
N VAL A 452 -11.47 1.46 29.14
CA VAL A 452 -11.04 2.54 30.03
C VAL A 452 -9.53 2.48 30.24
N GLY A 453 -8.83 3.59 30.00
CA GLY A 453 -7.39 3.76 30.24
C GLY A 453 -6.60 4.03 28.97
N GLN A 454 -5.29 4.08 29.12
CA GLN A 454 -4.36 4.22 27.98
C GLN A 454 -3.80 2.84 27.62
N PRO A 455 -3.66 2.51 26.35
CA PRO A 455 -3.02 1.26 25.93
C PRO A 455 -1.54 1.25 26.37
N ILE A 456 -1.08 0.13 26.89
CA ILE A 456 0.31 -0.12 27.27
C ILE A 456 1.11 -0.80 26.14
N GLY A 457 0.45 -1.25 25.09
CA GLY A 457 1.01 -1.82 23.87
C GLY A 457 0.03 -1.68 22.73
N THR A 458 0.53 -1.62 21.52
CA THR A 458 -0.28 -1.53 20.29
C THR A 458 0.36 -2.39 19.21
N VAL A 459 -0.47 -3.06 18.42
CA VAL A 459 -0.04 -3.84 17.25
C VAL A 459 -0.91 -3.48 16.06
N ILE A 460 -0.29 -3.36 14.89
CA ILE A 460 -0.94 -3.06 13.61
C ILE A 460 -0.41 -4.05 12.59
N ALA A 461 -1.31 -4.71 11.85
CA ALA A 461 -0.98 -5.76 10.89
C ALA A 461 -0.06 -6.83 11.51
N ALA A 462 -0.47 -7.39 12.65
CA ALA A 462 0.29 -8.37 13.42
C ALA A 462 0.76 -9.55 12.53
N ASN A 463 1.89 -10.13 12.87
CA ASN A 463 2.26 -11.44 12.34
C ASN A 463 1.44 -12.53 13.04
N ALA A 464 1.43 -13.76 12.52
CA ALA A 464 0.83 -14.90 13.19
C ALA A 464 1.41 -15.05 14.61
N ASP A 465 2.73 -15.08 14.75
CA ASP A 465 3.42 -15.06 16.05
C ASP A 465 3.86 -13.63 16.36
N GLN A 466 3.07 -12.90 17.16
CA GLN A 466 3.33 -11.50 17.43
C GLN A 466 3.76 -11.27 18.89
N THR A 467 5.01 -10.84 19.10
CA THR A 467 5.45 -10.33 20.39
C THR A 467 5.28 -8.82 20.47
N ILE A 468 4.55 -8.35 21.48
CA ILE A 468 4.18 -6.96 21.71
C ILE A 468 4.98 -6.43 22.89
N GLN A 469 5.69 -5.31 22.71
CA GLN A 469 6.39 -4.61 23.80
C GLN A 469 5.36 -3.84 24.64
N LEU A 470 5.42 -4.01 25.95
CA LEU A 470 4.50 -3.38 26.89
C LEU A 470 5.21 -2.28 27.68
N SER A 471 4.52 -1.15 27.86
CA SER A 471 4.91 -0.18 28.88
C SER A 471 4.79 -0.79 30.27
N ALA A 472 5.87 -0.80 31.06
CA ALA A 472 5.92 -1.46 32.35
C ALA A 472 4.84 -0.92 33.30
N THR A 473 3.74 -1.64 33.45
CA THR A 473 2.59 -1.30 34.28
C THR A 473 2.27 -2.48 35.19
N LYS A 474 2.14 -2.23 36.49
CA LYS A 474 1.76 -3.28 37.44
C LYS A 474 0.27 -3.52 37.39
N ALA A 475 -0.16 -4.69 36.91
CA ALA A 475 -1.57 -5.03 36.74
C ALA A 475 -1.82 -6.50 37.00
N ARG A 476 -3.09 -6.85 37.20
CA ARG A 476 -3.59 -8.23 37.32
C ARG A 476 -4.31 -8.68 36.08
N TYR A 477 -4.96 -7.78 35.33
CA TYR A 477 -5.72 -8.04 34.12
C TYR A 477 -5.05 -7.36 32.94
N PHE A 478 -4.94 -8.10 31.84
CA PHE A 478 -4.41 -7.62 30.58
C PHE A 478 -5.46 -7.91 29.52
N LEU A 479 -5.94 -6.88 28.82
CA LEU A 479 -6.94 -6.98 27.77
C LEU A 479 -6.23 -6.83 26.41
N ILE A 480 -6.37 -7.82 25.56
CA ILE A 480 -6.06 -7.76 24.14
C ILE A 480 -7.31 -7.24 23.45
N TRP A 481 -7.32 -5.97 23.04
CA TRP A 481 -8.45 -5.31 22.40
C TRP A 481 -8.24 -5.31 20.89
N ILE A 482 -9.04 -6.07 20.15
CA ILE A 482 -8.94 -6.30 18.72
C ILE A 482 -9.87 -5.31 18.03
N THR A 483 -9.31 -4.50 17.12
CA THR A 483 -10.06 -3.50 16.34
C THR A 483 -10.18 -3.88 14.85
N LYS A 484 -9.39 -4.87 14.42
CA LYS A 484 -9.42 -5.43 13.08
C LYS A 484 -9.02 -6.90 13.14
N VAL A 485 -9.74 -7.75 12.43
CA VAL A 485 -9.51 -9.22 12.35
C VAL A 485 -8.88 -9.63 11.03
N SER A 486 -8.37 -10.86 10.98
CA SER A 486 -7.69 -11.43 9.81
C SER A 486 -8.67 -12.02 8.80
N PRO A 487 -8.35 -12.10 7.50
CA PRO A 487 -9.16 -12.83 6.53
C PRO A 487 -9.08 -14.34 6.77
N THR A 488 -10.23 -15.03 6.66
CA THR A 488 -10.34 -16.49 6.76
C THR A 488 -10.45 -17.15 5.38
N PHE A 489 -10.30 -18.48 5.32
CA PHE A 489 -10.41 -19.26 4.06
C PHE A 489 -11.83 -19.30 3.47
N ASN A 490 -12.88 -18.93 4.23
CA ASN A 490 -14.29 -19.05 3.86
C ASN A 490 -14.99 -17.70 3.60
N ASP A 491 -14.31 -16.75 2.97
CA ASP A 491 -14.84 -15.41 2.62
C ASP A 491 -15.33 -14.59 3.84
N GLY A 492 -14.74 -14.78 5.02
CA GLY A 492 -15.01 -14.03 6.25
C GLY A 492 -13.73 -13.48 6.88
N TYR A 493 -13.89 -12.89 8.07
CA TYR A 493 -12.80 -12.32 8.87
C TYR A 493 -12.98 -12.76 10.32
N SER A 494 -11.95 -13.34 10.91
CA SER A 494 -11.89 -13.68 12.35
C SER A 494 -10.45 -13.66 12.83
N LEU A 495 -10.23 -13.66 14.14
CA LEU A 495 -8.95 -13.92 14.76
C LEU A 495 -9.05 -15.22 15.56
N GLU A 496 -8.20 -16.19 15.24
CA GLU A 496 -7.98 -17.40 16.04
C GLU A 496 -6.64 -17.20 16.76
N SER A 497 -6.70 -17.16 18.10
CA SER A 497 -5.51 -17.01 18.96
C SER A 497 -5.22 -18.36 19.62
N ASP A 498 -4.15 -19.00 19.17
CA ASP A 498 -3.73 -20.33 19.59
C ASP A 498 -3.09 -20.30 20.99
N ASN A 499 -2.34 -19.22 21.30
CA ASN A 499 -1.69 -19.10 22.60
C ASN A 499 -1.36 -17.63 22.94
N VAL A 500 -1.45 -17.29 24.22
CA VAL A 500 -1.07 -15.99 24.78
C VAL A 500 -0.10 -16.20 25.92
N THR A 501 1.09 -15.56 25.86
CA THR A 501 2.08 -15.58 26.92
C THR A 501 2.45 -14.19 27.39
N LEU A 502 2.75 -14.04 28.69
CA LEU A 502 3.28 -12.81 29.31
C LEU A 502 4.69 -13.05 29.85
N ASN A 503 5.58 -12.08 29.70
CA ASN A 503 6.95 -12.18 30.21
C ASN A 503 7.39 -10.89 30.93
N THR A 504 8.28 -11.05 31.94
CA THR A 504 8.84 -9.97 32.79
C THR A 504 9.89 -9.15 32.06
#